data_37d2805f917921026ac809540e9faadd
#
_entry.id   37d2805f917921026ac809540e9faadd
#
_cell.length_a   1.000
_cell.length_b   1.000
_cell.length_c   1.000
_cell.angle_alpha   90.00
_cell.angle_beta   90.00
_cell.angle_gamma   90.00
#
_symmetry.space_group_name_H-M   'P 1'
#
loop_
_entity.id
_entity.type
_entity.pdbx_description
1 polymer ?
#
loop_
_entity_poly.entity_id
_entity_poly.type
_entity_poly.pdbx_seq_one_letter_code
_entity_poly.pdbx_strand_id
1 'polypeptide(L)'
;MNLSISYKLTEDLFPYAMNSRTHSDEQVAQIAASIMEFGFTNPILVDENNSIVAGHGRLLAAKRLKLPEVPTIELIGLSEAQRKAYVIADNKLALNAGWDNEALFTELKRLQEFDFNLDLLGFETDELSLLLNEVDFEPASEADQGQLDELDPKWVTCPHCDSQFDMREVE
;
A
#
# COMPACT_ATOMS: atom_id res chain seq x y z
N MET A 1 -9.53 -20.78 21.83
CA MET A 1 -9.36 -21.42 20.51
C MET A 1 -7.89 -21.77 20.39
N ASN A 2 -7.54 -23.05 20.29
CA ASN A 2 -6.16 -23.46 20.03
C ASN A 2 -5.99 -23.53 18.52
N LEU A 3 -5.18 -22.62 17.96
CA LEU A 3 -4.88 -22.59 16.54
C LEU A 3 -3.58 -23.38 16.32
N SER A 4 -3.57 -24.26 15.32
CA SER A 4 -2.42 -25.02 14.89
C SER A 4 -2.21 -24.89 13.40
N ILE A 5 -0.93 -24.86 12.98
CA ILE A 5 -0.59 -24.87 11.56
C ILE A 5 -0.65 -26.32 11.07
N SER A 6 -1.34 -26.52 9.95
CA SER A 6 -1.37 -27.78 9.20
C SER A 6 -1.08 -27.49 7.74
N TYR A 7 -0.54 -28.48 7.01
CA TYR A 7 -0.32 -28.36 5.58
C TYR A 7 -1.49 -29.00 4.84
N LYS A 8 -2.02 -28.30 3.84
CA LYS A 8 -3.09 -28.80 2.96
C LYS A 8 -2.66 -28.67 1.51
N LEU A 9 -3.12 -29.61 0.68
CA LEU A 9 -2.86 -29.53 -0.76
C LEU A 9 -3.43 -28.23 -1.33
N THR A 10 -2.65 -27.56 -2.18
CA THR A 10 -3.04 -26.28 -2.80
C THR A 10 -4.31 -26.42 -3.65
N GLU A 11 -4.53 -27.61 -4.22
CA GLU A 11 -5.71 -27.92 -5.04
C GLU A 11 -6.99 -28.16 -4.21
N ASP A 12 -6.84 -28.54 -2.95
CA ASP A 12 -7.99 -28.77 -2.03
C ASP A 12 -8.53 -27.48 -1.41
N LEU A 13 -7.90 -26.35 -1.66
CA LEU A 13 -8.33 -25.07 -1.13
C LEU A 13 -9.27 -24.34 -2.09
N PHE A 14 -10.43 -23.92 -1.58
CA PHE A 14 -11.46 -23.27 -2.36
C PHE A 14 -11.53 -21.76 -2.04
N PRO A 15 -11.33 -20.88 -3.04
CA PRO A 15 -11.58 -19.44 -2.83
C PRO A 15 -13.03 -19.19 -2.40
N TYR A 16 -13.22 -18.32 -1.41
CA TYR A 16 -14.57 -17.89 -1.05
C TYR A 16 -15.21 -17.10 -2.20
N ALA A 17 -16.35 -17.60 -2.73
CA ALA A 17 -16.98 -17.07 -3.94
C ALA A 17 -17.41 -15.59 -3.83
N MET A 18 -17.70 -15.10 -2.61
CA MET A 18 -18.10 -13.72 -2.34
C MET A 18 -16.92 -12.88 -1.78
N ASN A 19 -15.67 -13.27 -2.08
CA ASN A 19 -14.52 -12.46 -1.73
C ASN A 19 -14.58 -11.13 -2.50
N SER A 20 -14.69 -10.03 -1.77
CA SER A 20 -14.76 -8.68 -2.35
C SER A 20 -13.39 -8.08 -2.70
N ARG A 21 -12.28 -8.71 -2.25
CA ARG A 21 -10.92 -8.24 -2.56
C ARG A 21 -10.44 -8.86 -3.86
N THR A 22 -10.04 -8.01 -4.78
CA THR A 22 -9.39 -8.39 -6.04
C THR A 22 -7.87 -8.35 -5.89
N HIS A 23 -7.17 -9.15 -6.66
CA HIS A 23 -5.71 -9.18 -6.73
C HIS A 23 -5.30 -9.06 -8.19
N SER A 24 -4.46 -8.06 -8.52
CA SER A 24 -3.86 -7.96 -9.84
C SER A 24 -2.77 -9.02 -10.04
N ASP A 25 -2.39 -9.28 -11.28
CA ASP A 25 -1.31 -10.22 -11.61
C ASP A 25 0.04 -9.73 -11.04
N GLU A 26 0.24 -8.42 -11.00
CA GLU A 26 1.43 -7.77 -10.41
C GLU A 26 1.47 -8.03 -8.89
N GLN A 27 0.36 -7.82 -8.19
CA GLN A 27 0.30 -8.09 -6.75
C GLN A 27 0.52 -9.57 -6.44
N VAL A 28 -0.04 -10.48 -7.24
CA VAL A 28 0.21 -11.93 -7.09
C VAL A 28 1.68 -12.25 -7.32
N ALA A 29 2.35 -11.57 -8.27
CA ALA A 29 3.78 -11.73 -8.50
C ALA A 29 4.62 -11.24 -7.32
N GLN A 30 4.29 -10.08 -6.74
CA GLN A 30 4.94 -9.55 -5.54
C GLN A 30 4.81 -10.52 -4.35
N ILE A 31 3.59 -11.06 -4.11
CA ILE A 31 3.38 -12.05 -3.05
C ILE A 31 4.20 -13.33 -3.33
N ALA A 32 4.27 -13.77 -4.58
CA ALA A 32 5.05 -14.95 -4.95
C ALA A 32 6.55 -14.73 -4.73
N ALA A 33 7.08 -13.56 -5.09
CA ALA A 33 8.47 -13.18 -4.84
C ALA A 33 8.78 -13.14 -3.33
N SER A 34 7.89 -12.56 -2.54
CA SER A 34 8.00 -12.55 -1.08
C SER A 34 8.00 -13.97 -0.48
N ILE A 35 7.16 -14.87 -0.99
CA ILE A 35 7.15 -16.28 -0.55
C ILE A 35 8.46 -16.99 -0.92
N MET A 36 9.04 -16.70 -2.06
CA MET A 36 10.32 -17.28 -2.47
C MET A 36 11.49 -16.81 -1.60
N GLU A 37 11.49 -15.54 -1.23
CA GLU A 37 12.56 -14.93 -0.43
C GLU A 37 12.46 -15.32 1.05
N PHE A 38 11.28 -15.12 1.65
CA PHE A 38 11.09 -15.26 3.10
C PHE A 38 10.46 -16.59 3.52
N GLY A 39 10.05 -17.42 2.56
CA GLY A 39 9.23 -18.60 2.82
C GLY A 39 7.75 -18.27 2.99
N PHE A 40 6.92 -19.30 3.18
CA PHE A 40 5.48 -19.13 3.40
C PHE A 40 5.20 -18.83 4.89
N THR A 41 5.59 -17.63 5.34
CA THR A 41 5.60 -17.24 6.77
C THR A 41 4.22 -16.92 7.33
N ASN A 42 3.23 -16.59 6.48
CA ASN A 42 1.90 -16.20 6.90
C ASN A 42 0.85 -17.20 6.38
N PRO A 43 0.35 -18.15 7.21
CA PRO A 43 -0.55 -19.22 6.78
C PRO A 43 -1.87 -18.72 6.17
N ILE A 44 -2.48 -19.54 5.33
CA ILE A 44 -3.84 -19.30 4.80
C ILE A 44 -4.86 -19.71 5.87
N LEU A 45 -5.82 -18.86 6.17
CA LEU A 45 -6.90 -19.19 7.08
C LEU A 45 -8.06 -19.83 6.29
N VAL A 46 -8.51 -20.99 6.75
CA VAL A 46 -9.55 -21.78 6.11
C VAL A 46 -10.66 -22.14 7.10
N ASP A 47 -11.83 -22.46 6.61
CA ASP A 47 -12.89 -23.07 7.41
C ASP A 47 -12.80 -24.61 7.36
N GLU A 48 -13.75 -25.28 8.05
CA GLU A 48 -13.86 -26.75 8.14
C GLU A 48 -14.07 -27.42 6.78
N ASN A 49 -14.46 -26.66 5.75
CA ASN A 49 -14.69 -27.14 4.38
C ASN A 49 -13.54 -26.76 3.43
N ASN A 50 -12.38 -26.34 3.94
CA ASN A 50 -11.25 -25.80 3.18
C ASN A 50 -11.58 -24.56 2.36
N SER A 51 -12.67 -23.85 2.65
CA SER A 51 -12.97 -22.56 2.04
C SER A 51 -12.09 -21.48 2.67
N ILE A 52 -11.45 -20.66 1.84
CA ILE A 52 -10.52 -19.63 2.32
C ILE A 52 -11.28 -18.51 3.00
N VAL A 53 -10.89 -18.21 4.22
CA VAL A 53 -11.37 -17.07 5.01
C VAL A 53 -10.42 -15.88 4.87
N ALA A 54 -9.10 -16.11 4.85
CA ALA A 54 -8.09 -15.09 4.60
C ALA A 54 -6.89 -15.66 3.85
N GLY A 55 -6.29 -14.86 2.96
CA GLY A 55 -5.10 -15.25 2.20
C GLY A 55 -5.35 -15.68 0.77
N HIS A 56 -6.40 -15.17 0.12
CA HIS A 56 -6.71 -15.46 -1.29
C HIS A 56 -5.53 -15.15 -2.22
N GLY A 57 -4.87 -13.99 -2.05
CA GLY A 57 -3.66 -13.66 -2.82
C GLY A 57 -2.51 -14.64 -2.61
N ARG A 58 -2.33 -15.16 -1.38
CA ARG A 58 -1.33 -16.20 -1.07
C ARG A 58 -1.63 -17.52 -1.75
N LEU A 59 -2.91 -17.90 -1.87
CA LEU A 59 -3.28 -19.08 -2.66
C LEU A 59 -2.94 -18.89 -4.15
N LEU A 60 -3.25 -17.71 -4.72
CA LEU A 60 -2.92 -17.41 -6.11
C LEU A 60 -1.41 -17.45 -6.36
N ALA A 61 -0.62 -16.88 -5.44
CA ALA A 61 0.84 -16.93 -5.48
C ALA A 61 1.36 -18.37 -5.36
N ALA A 62 0.82 -19.18 -4.45
CA ALA A 62 1.17 -20.60 -4.32
C ALA A 62 0.90 -21.39 -5.60
N LYS A 63 -0.24 -21.16 -6.24
CA LYS A 63 -0.57 -21.77 -7.54
C LYS A 63 0.40 -21.33 -8.64
N ARG A 64 0.76 -20.03 -8.68
CA ARG A 64 1.76 -19.51 -9.62
C ARG A 64 3.14 -20.16 -9.42
N LEU A 65 3.54 -20.39 -8.17
CA LEU A 65 4.77 -21.06 -7.80
C LEU A 65 4.69 -22.59 -7.92
N LYS A 66 3.53 -23.14 -8.23
CA LYS A 66 3.26 -24.59 -8.30
C LYS A 66 3.60 -25.32 -7.00
N LEU A 67 3.33 -24.69 -5.85
CA LEU A 67 3.52 -25.34 -4.57
C LEU A 67 2.46 -26.42 -4.38
N PRO A 68 2.85 -27.68 -4.07
CA PRO A 68 1.91 -28.77 -3.94
C PRO A 68 1.03 -28.60 -2.69
N GLU A 69 1.59 -28.03 -1.62
CA GLU A 69 0.94 -27.82 -0.35
C GLU A 69 1.30 -26.45 0.24
N VAL A 70 0.45 -25.94 1.10
CA VAL A 70 0.63 -24.64 1.77
C VAL A 70 0.27 -24.75 3.26
N PRO A 71 0.92 -23.93 4.14
CA PRO A 71 0.55 -23.88 5.54
C PRO A 71 -0.82 -23.22 5.71
N THR A 72 -1.67 -23.84 6.50
CA THR A 72 -3.03 -23.39 6.78
C THR A 72 -3.29 -23.38 8.29
N ILE A 73 -4.23 -22.53 8.70
CA ILE A 73 -4.85 -22.54 10.04
C ILE A 73 -6.35 -22.70 9.83
N GLU A 74 -6.93 -23.71 10.46
CA GLU A 74 -8.34 -23.97 10.41
C GLU A 74 -9.09 -23.20 11.51
N LEU A 75 -10.07 -22.40 11.11
CA LEU A 75 -10.92 -21.60 12.01
C LEU A 75 -12.21 -22.40 12.33
N ILE A 76 -12.17 -23.16 13.43
CA ILE A 76 -13.27 -24.00 13.86
C ILE A 76 -14.29 -23.20 14.71
N GLY A 77 -15.58 -23.46 14.50
CA GLY A 77 -16.66 -22.96 15.37
C GLY A 77 -17.10 -21.53 15.09
N LEU A 78 -16.68 -20.91 13.98
CA LEU A 78 -17.25 -19.65 13.53
C LEU A 78 -18.64 -19.86 12.90
N SER A 79 -19.63 -19.08 13.33
CA SER A 79 -20.88 -19.01 12.60
C SER A 79 -20.69 -18.45 11.19
N GLU A 80 -21.63 -18.70 10.28
CA GLU A 80 -21.58 -18.16 8.91
C GLU A 80 -21.44 -16.63 8.91
N ALA A 81 -22.16 -15.93 9.79
CA ALA A 81 -22.09 -14.48 9.92
C ALA A 81 -20.70 -14.02 10.38
N GLN A 82 -20.12 -14.69 11.37
CA GLN A 82 -18.78 -14.39 11.87
C GLN A 82 -17.71 -14.59 10.78
N ARG A 83 -17.80 -15.68 10.01
CA ARG A 83 -16.88 -15.95 8.91
C ARG A 83 -16.97 -14.86 7.83
N LYS A 84 -18.17 -14.51 7.39
CA LYS A 84 -18.38 -13.42 6.42
C LYS A 84 -17.84 -12.08 6.92
N ALA A 85 -18.12 -11.74 8.18
CA ALA A 85 -17.64 -10.53 8.81
C ALA A 85 -16.10 -10.52 8.90
N TYR A 86 -15.49 -11.66 9.24
CA TYR A 86 -14.05 -11.77 9.36
C TYR A 86 -13.33 -11.58 8.00
N VAL A 87 -13.85 -12.14 6.90
CA VAL A 87 -13.32 -11.91 5.54
C VAL A 87 -13.23 -10.41 5.23
N ILE A 88 -14.24 -9.63 5.61
CA ILE A 88 -14.24 -8.18 5.39
C ILE A 88 -13.29 -7.48 6.36
N ALA A 89 -13.35 -7.83 7.65
CA ALA A 89 -12.56 -7.20 8.69
C ALA A 89 -11.04 -7.37 8.48
N ASP A 90 -10.57 -8.58 8.15
CA ASP A 90 -9.16 -8.89 7.89
C ASP A 90 -8.60 -7.97 6.79
N ASN A 91 -9.34 -7.81 5.70
CA ASN A 91 -8.95 -6.93 4.61
C ASN A 91 -9.02 -5.45 4.99
N LYS A 92 -10.08 -5.02 5.70
CA LYS A 92 -10.28 -3.60 6.01
C LYS A 92 -9.33 -3.09 7.09
N LEU A 93 -9.06 -3.88 8.11
CA LEU A 93 -8.16 -3.50 9.20
C LEU A 93 -6.72 -3.29 8.71
N ALA A 94 -6.25 -4.11 7.75
CA ALA A 94 -4.95 -3.92 7.13
C ALA A 94 -4.83 -2.55 6.40
N LEU A 95 -5.92 -2.08 5.78
CA LEU A 95 -5.96 -0.79 5.08
C LEU A 95 -6.04 0.42 6.02
N ASN A 96 -6.39 0.23 7.29
CA ASN A 96 -6.48 1.31 8.26
C ASN A 96 -5.13 1.65 8.92
N ALA A 97 -4.12 0.79 8.74
CA ALA A 97 -2.76 1.07 9.19
C ALA A 97 -2.07 2.05 8.22
N GLY A 98 -1.17 2.85 8.76
CA GLY A 98 -0.27 3.74 8.01
C GLY A 98 1.19 3.43 8.31
N TRP A 99 2.09 4.18 7.70
CA TRP A 99 3.52 4.11 7.94
C TRP A 99 3.98 5.31 8.77
N ASP A 100 4.91 5.07 9.69
CA ASP A 100 5.80 6.10 10.20
C ASP A 100 6.88 6.32 9.13
N ASN A 101 6.77 7.40 8.39
CA ASN A 101 7.62 7.63 7.22
C ASN A 101 9.10 7.82 7.59
N GLU A 102 9.40 8.40 8.76
CA GLU A 102 10.78 8.60 9.22
C GLU A 102 11.44 7.26 9.58
N ALA A 103 10.71 6.43 10.34
CA ALA A 103 11.17 5.08 10.66
C ALA A 103 11.31 4.22 9.41
N LEU A 104 10.32 4.27 8.49
CA LEU A 104 10.35 3.53 7.23
C LEU A 104 11.55 3.93 6.35
N PHE A 105 11.79 5.23 6.19
CA PHE A 105 12.95 5.74 5.44
C PHE A 105 14.26 5.19 6.02
N THR A 106 14.41 5.25 7.35
CA THR A 106 15.61 4.75 8.02
C THR A 106 15.85 3.27 7.74
N GLU A 107 14.80 2.43 7.81
CA GLU A 107 14.93 0.99 7.54
C GLU A 107 15.19 0.71 6.06
N LEU A 108 14.55 1.44 5.12
CA LEU A 108 14.83 1.28 3.68
C LEU A 108 16.29 1.63 3.33
N LYS A 109 16.85 2.70 3.93
CA LYS A 109 18.26 3.06 3.76
C LYS A 109 19.20 1.96 4.27
N ARG A 110 18.92 1.39 5.45
CA ARG A 110 19.70 0.26 5.97
C ARG A 110 19.64 -0.98 5.07
N LEU A 111 18.47 -1.28 4.50
CA LEU A 111 18.34 -2.38 3.55
C LEU A 111 19.16 -2.15 2.28
N GLN A 112 19.23 -0.89 1.80
CA GLN A 112 20.13 -0.54 0.68
C GLN A 112 21.63 -0.76 1.03
N GLU A 113 22.05 -0.44 2.27
CA GLU A 113 23.42 -0.71 2.73
C GLU A 113 23.77 -2.20 2.75
N PHE A 114 22.75 -3.08 2.89
CA PHE A 114 22.91 -4.54 2.80
C PHE A 114 22.76 -5.09 1.38
N ASP A 115 22.69 -4.24 0.35
CA ASP A 115 22.40 -4.62 -1.04
C ASP A 115 21.10 -5.46 -1.18
N PHE A 116 20.13 -5.26 -0.28
CA PHE A 116 18.86 -5.97 -0.33
C PHE A 116 17.97 -5.44 -1.45
N ASN A 117 17.32 -6.34 -2.20
CA ASN A 117 16.40 -5.95 -3.26
C ASN A 117 15.09 -5.40 -2.70
N LEU A 118 14.90 -4.08 -2.77
CA LEU A 118 13.72 -3.39 -2.25
C LEU A 118 12.43 -3.68 -3.04
N ASP A 119 12.51 -4.18 -4.28
CA ASP A 119 11.32 -4.56 -5.06
C ASP A 119 10.52 -5.71 -4.40
N LEU A 120 11.17 -6.48 -3.52
CA LEU A 120 10.56 -7.56 -2.75
C LEU A 120 9.64 -7.06 -1.62
N LEU A 121 9.71 -5.77 -1.28
CA LEU A 121 8.92 -5.18 -0.20
C LEU A 121 7.49 -4.82 -0.64
N GLY A 122 7.23 -4.80 -1.95
CA GLY A 122 5.90 -4.56 -2.53
C GLY A 122 5.51 -3.08 -2.67
N PHE A 123 6.47 -2.17 -2.53
CA PHE A 123 6.30 -0.77 -2.90
C PHE A 123 6.38 -0.60 -4.43
N GLU A 124 5.63 0.35 -4.97
CA GLU A 124 5.79 0.75 -6.36
C GLU A 124 7.09 1.56 -6.54
N THR A 125 7.68 1.52 -7.76
CA THR A 125 8.97 2.19 -8.04
C THR A 125 8.91 3.69 -7.73
N ASP A 126 7.81 4.35 -8.10
CA ASP A 126 7.63 5.79 -7.84
C ASP A 126 7.48 6.08 -6.34
N GLU A 127 6.80 5.19 -5.60
CA GLU A 127 6.64 5.27 -4.15
C GLU A 127 8.00 5.12 -3.44
N LEU A 128 8.80 4.13 -3.82
CA LEU A 128 10.17 3.97 -3.30
C LEU A 128 11.03 5.18 -3.62
N SER A 129 10.93 5.72 -4.83
CA SER A 129 11.68 6.91 -5.23
C SER A 129 11.31 8.12 -4.38
N LEU A 130 10.03 8.31 -4.08
CA LEU A 130 9.56 9.39 -3.20
C LEU A 130 10.03 9.21 -1.75
N LEU A 131 10.02 7.97 -1.26
CA LEU A 131 10.44 7.65 0.11
C LEU A 131 11.96 7.77 0.30
N LEU A 132 12.76 7.46 -0.74
CA LEU A 132 14.22 7.43 -0.66
C LEU A 132 14.90 8.72 -1.14
N ASN A 133 14.20 9.54 -1.93
CA ASN A 133 14.69 10.86 -2.24
C ASN A 133 14.56 11.73 -0.99
N GLU A 134 15.68 12.04 -0.37
CA GLU A 134 15.77 13.22 0.45
C GLU A 134 15.35 14.38 -0.47
N VAL A 135 14.26 15.04 -0.13
CA VAL A 135 14.02 16.37 -0.67
C VAL A 135 15.12 17.20 0.00
N ASP A 136 16.28 17.33 -0.65
CA ASP A 136 17.25 18.37 -0.33
C ASP A 136 16.50 19.69 -0.51
N PHE A 137 15.83 20.09 0.55
CA PHE A 137 15.32 21.45 0.65
C PHE A 137 16.56 22.33 0.86
N GLU A 138 17.22 22.71 -0.23
CA GLU A 138 18.07 23.89 -0.22
C GLU A 138 17.13 25.10 -0.09
N PRO A 139 17.08 25.74 1.08
CA PRO A 139 16.29 26.98 1.18
C PRO A 139 16.90 27.94 0.16
N ALA A 140 16.06 28.41 -0.77
CA ALA A 140 16.44 29.44 -1.73
C ALA A 140 17.10 30.58 -0.94
N SER A 141 18.26 31.08 -1.43
CA SER A 141 18.93 32.21 -0.82
C SER A 141 17.99 33.42 -0.81
N GLU A 142 18.18 34.37 0.11
CA GLU A 142 17.41 35.64 0.12
C GLU A 142 17.47 36.36 -1.22
N ALA A 143 18.48 36.10 -2.06
CA ALA A 143 18.64 36.64 -3.40
C ALA A 143 17.71 35.98 -4.45
N ASP A 144 17.20 34.76 -4.18
CA ASP A 144 16.27 34.03 -5.06
C ASP A 144 14.78 34.28 -4.68
N GLN A 145 14.54 34.94 -3.56
CA GLN A 145 13.22 35.44 -3.23
C GLN A 145 12.97 36.67 -4.12
N GLY A 146 12.20 36.47 -5.19
CA GLY A 146 11.71 37.62 -5.99
C GLY A 146 11.11 38.61 -5.01
N GLN A 147 11.50 39.89 -5.12
CA GLN A 147 10.97 40.96 -4.27
C GLN A 147 9.44 40.94 -4.39
N LEU A 148 8.79 40.47 -3.34
CA LEU A 148 7.31 40.46 -3.21
C LEU A 148 6.70 41.89 -3.24
N ASP A 149 7.56 42.90 -3.18
CA ASP A 149 7.20 44.30 -3.12
C ASP A 149 6.98 44.95 -4.49
N GLU A 150 7.39 44.30 -5.58
CA GLU A 150 7.15 44.74 -6.96
C GLU A 150 6.11 43.84 -7.62
N LEU A 151 4.91 43.85 -7.11
CA LEU A 151 3.75 43.41 -7.88
C LEU A 151 3.46 44.43 -8.97
N ASP A 152 3.58 44.01 -10.23
CA ASP A 152 3.20 44.86 -11.36
C ASP A 152 1.83 45.50 -11.18
N PRO A 153 1.69 46.82 -11.39
CA PRO A 153 0.43 47.54 -11.19
C PRO A 153 -0.68 46.92 -12.05
N LYS A 154 -1.81 46.61 -11.44
CA LYS A 154 -2.99 46.07 -12.14
C LYS A 154 -3.86 47.23 -12.61
N TRP A 155 -3.50 47.79 -13.74
CA TRP A 155 -4.25 48.89 -14.35
C TRP A 155 -5.63 48.45 -14.83
N VAL A 156 -6.66 49.17 -14.39
CA VAL A 156 -8.04 49.00 -14.85
C VAL A 156 -8.57 50.33 -15.33
N THR A 157 -9.30 50.33 -16.47
CA THR A 157 -9.97 51.53 -17.00
C THR A 157 -11.37 51.64 -16.41
N CYS A 158 -11.71 52.79 -15.85
CA CYS A 158 -13.04 53.07 -15.35
C CYS A 158 -14.07 53.12 -16.51
N PRO A 159 -15.11 52.28 -16.51
CA PRO A 159 -16.10 52.27 -17.60
C PRO A 159 -16.99 53.51 -17.64
N HIS A 160 -16.89 54.41 -16.66
CA HIS A 160 -17.73 55.61 -16.59
C HIS A 160 -17.01 56.88 -17.03
N CYS A 161 -15.70 57.00 -16.83
CA CYS A 161 -14.93 58.21 -17.14
C CYS A 161 -13.62 57.94 -17.89
N ASP A 162 -13.35 56.70 -18.30
CA ASP A 162 -12.16 56.24 -19.03
C ASP A 162 -10.79 56.51 -18.34
N SER A 163 -10.78 56.94 -17.07
CA SER A 163 -9.52 57.09 -16.32
C SER A 163 -8.94 55.73 -15.96
N GLN A 164 -7.61 55.62 -16.02
CA GLN A 164 -6.89 54.43 -15.58
C GLN A 164 -6.45 54.61 -14.15
N PHE A 165 -6.62 53.56 -13.33
CA PHE A 165 -6.17 53.46 -11.94
C PHE A 165 -5.67 52.05 -11.60
N ASP A 166 -4.76 51.97 -10.64
CA ASP A 166 -4.34 50.70 -10.10
C ASP A 166 -5.39 50.19 -9.11
N MET A 167 -5.93 48.99 -9.36
CA MET A 167 -6.95 48.36 -8.50
C MET A 167 -6.51 48.16 -7.06
N ARG A 168 -5.21 48.25 -6.75
CA ARG A 168 -4.65 48.07 -5.41
C ARG A 168 -4.64 49.37 -4.57
N GLU A 169 -4.83 50.54 -5.21
CA GLU A 169 -4.86 51.84 -4.56
C GLU A 169 -6.30 52.32 -4.21
N VAL A 170 -7.28 51.47 -4.48
CA VAL A 170 -8.69 51.78 -4.18
C VAL A 170 -9.06 51.12 -2.87
N GLU A 171 -9.16 51.87 -1.78
CA GLU A 171 -9.72 51.44 -0.50
C GLU A 171 -11.25 51.29 -0.57
#